data_b5066da8955137a3aef87ebaae7b64ff
#
_entry.id   b5066da8955137a3aef87ebaae7b64ff
#
_cell.length_a   1.000
_cell.length_b   1.000
_cell.length_c   1.000
_cell.angle_alpha   90.00
_cell.angle_beta   90.00
_cell.angle_gamma   90.00
#
_symmetry.space_group_name_H-M   'P 1'
#
loop_
_entity.id
_entity.type
_entity.pdbx_description
1 polymer ?
#
loop_
_entity_poly.entity_id
_entity_poly.type
_entity_poly.pdbx_seq_one_letter_code
_entity_poly.pdbx_strand_id
1 'polypeptide(L)'
;MKTIYVCLLAAAGVVSAGAVQAQDAEALAKSKNCLSCHAVDKKVVGPAYKDVAKKYTAKDEAALAEKIIKGTKGAWGPVPMPPNPSVTPEEASKLVKWILSQK
;
A
#
# COMPACT_ATOMS: atom_id res chain seq x y z
N MET A 1 -13.76 44.74 -20.72
CA MET A 1 -13.57 44.33 -20.65
C MET A 1 -13.33 43.46 -20.20
N LYS A 2 -13.09 42.91 -20.08
CA LYS A 2 -12.93 42.40 -19.72
C LYS A 2 -12.70 41.39 -19.39
N THR A 3 -12.35 40.80 -19.27
CA THR A 3 -12.14 40.07 -19.07
C THR A 3 -11.68 39.09 -18.71
N ILE A 4 -11.55 38.50 -18.62
CA ILE A 4 -11.14 37.68 -18.46
C ILE A 4 -10.82 36.81 -17.85
N TYR A 5 -10.61 36.27 -17.63
CA TYR A 5 -10.24 35.61 -17.16
C TYR A 5 -10.15 34.55 -16.73
N VAL A 6 -10.07 34.12 -16.71
CA VAL A 6 -10.09 33.30 -16.37
C VAL A 6 -9.57 32.27 -16.22
N CYS A 7 -9.45 31.87 -16.24
CA CYS A 7 -9.07 30.98 -16.36
C CYS A 7 -8.43 30.15 -15.78
N LEU A 8 -8.16 30.04 -15.63
CA LEU A 8 -7.46 29.43 -15.22
C LEU A 8 -7.45 28.44 -14.57
N LEU A 9 -7.61 28.18 -14.37
CA LEU A 9 -7.69 27.45 -13.61
C LEU A 9 -7.45 26.21 -13.71
N ALA A 10 -7.59 26.01 -14.07
CA ALA A 10 -7.52 24.87 -14.35
C ALA A 10 -6.53 24.04 -13.87
N ALA A 11 -5.66 24.28 -14.01
CA ALA A 11 -4.67 23.55 -13.69
C ALA A 11 -4.78 22.72 -12.61
N ALA A 12 -5.43 23.12 -11.86
CA ALA A 12 -5.40 22.55 -10.75
C ALA A 12 -5.44 21.16 -10.77
N GLY A 13 -6.16 20.64 -11.28
CA GLY A 13 -6.36 19.38 -11.03
C GLY A 13 -5.41 18.42 -11.18
N VAL A 14 -4.37 18.75 -11.15
CA VAL A 14 -3.44 17.85 -11.46
C VAL A 14 -3.00 16.95 -10.40
N VAL A 15 -3.69 16.71 -9.40
CA VAL A 15 -3.32 15.71 -8.46
C VAL A 15 -3.14 14.41 -9.19
N SER A 16 -2.01 13.79 -9.09
CA SER A 16 -1.79 12.55 -9.79
C SER A 16 -2.59 11.43 -9.16
N ALA A 17 -3.00 10.50 -9.97
CA ALA A 17 -3.71 9.34 -9.49
C ALA A 17 -2.86 8.54 -8.51
N GLY A 18 -1.56 8.54 -8.70
CA GLY A 18 -0.68 7.82 -7.80
C GLY A 18 -0.68 8.38 -6.40
N ALA A 19 -0.71 9.70 -6.25
CA ALA A 19 -0.74 10.31 -4.93
C ALA A 19 -2.02 9.98 -4.19
N VAL A 20 -3.16 10.03 -4.88
CA VAL A 20 -4.42 9.68 -4.27
C VAL A 20 -4.45 8.22 -3.85
N GLN A 21 -3.94 7.34 -4.70
CA GLN A 21 -3.88 5.92 -4.37
C GLN A 21 -2.98 5.65 -3.18
N ALA A 22 -1.88 6.38 -3.03
CA ALA A 22 -0.99 6.20 -1.90
C ALA A 22 -1.68 6.59 -0.60
N GLN A 23 -2.43 7.69 -0.59
CA GLN A 23 -3.16 8.10 0.59
C GLN A 23 -4.26 7.10 0.96
N ASP A 24 -4.97 6.59 -0.05
CA ASP A 24 -5.98 5.58 0.19
C ASP A 24 -5.38 4.30 0.76
N ALA A 25 -4.24 3.89 0.23
CA ALA A 25 -3.61 2.65 0.69
C ALA A 25 -3.09 2.79 2.12
N GLU A 26 -2.54 3.92 2.47
CA GLU A 26 -2.08 4.14 3.84
C GLU A 26 -3.26 4.12 4.81
N ALA A 27 -4.35 4.80 4.48
CA ALA A 27 -5.55 4.78 5.31
C ALA A 27 -6.12 3.36 5.41
N LEU A 28 -6.07 2.62 4.32
CA LEU A 28 -6.53 1.25 4.29
C LEU A 28 -5.66 0.37 5.20
N ALA A 29 -4.35 0.55 5.17
CA ALA A 29 -3.45 -0.19 6.03
C ALA A 29 -3.77 0.07 7.51
N LYS A 30 -4.08 1.31 7.84
CA LYS A 30 -4.48 1.64 9.21
C LYS A 30 -5.80 1.00 9.59
N SER A 31 -6.79 1.06 8.72
CA SER A 31 -8.12 0.53 9.03
C SER A 31 -8.17 -0.98 9.08
N LYS A 32 -7.26 -1.65 8.38
CA LYS A 32 -7.19 -3.11 8.41
C LYS A 32 -6.15 -3.62 9.41
N ASN A 33 -5.63 -2.74 10.26
CA ASN A 33 -4.70 -3.08 11.34
C ASN A 33 -3.35 -3.63 10.86
N CYS A 34 -2.96 -3.35 9.63
CA CYS A 34 -1.65 -3.79 9.14
C CYS A 34 -0.54 -3.15 9.95
N LEU A 35 -0.73 -1.92 10.39
CA LEU A 35 0.30 -1.17 11.09
C LEU A 35 0.43 -1.55 12.57
N SER A 36 -0.36 -2.50 13.05
CA SER A 36 -0.11 -3.06 14.39
C SER A 36 1.08 -4.02 14.38
N CYS A 37 1.43 -4.58 13.22
CA CYS A 37 2.54 -5.52 13.09
C CYS A 37 3.61 -5.05 12.11
N HIS A 38 3.33 -4.06 11.30
CA HIS A 38 4.26 -3.53 10.30
C HIS A 38 4.45 -2.04 10.49
N ALA A 39 5.61 -1.55 10.04
CA ALA A 39 5.85 -0.13 9.89
C ALA A 39 6.53 0.08 8.54
N VAL A 40 6.58 1.31 8.07
CA VAL A 40 7.18 1.59 6.76
C VAL A 40 8.69 1.37 6.81
N ASP A 41 9.35 1.83 7.86
CA ASP A 41 10.80 1.92 7.89
C ASP A 41 11.46 1.13 9.01
N LYS A 42 10.73 0.32 9.74
CA LYS A 42 11.35 -0.51 10.78
C LYS A 42 10.56 -1.79 10.98
N LYS A 43 11.24 -2.81 11.49
CA LYS A 43 10.59 -4.06 11.84
C LYS A 43 9.85 -3.87 13.17
N VAL A 44 8.63 -4.40 13.23
CA VAL A 44 7.86 -4.47 14.46
C VAL A 44 7.68 -5.96 14.77
N VAL A 45 6.53 -6.53 14.44
CA VAL A 45 6.35 -7.99 14.45
C VAL A 45 6.69 -8.52 13.07
N GLY A 46 6.15 -7.88 12.03
CA GLY A 46 6.47 -8.22 10.66
C GLY A 46 7.56 -7.31 10.10
N PRO A 47 8.02 -7.60 8.88
CA PRO A 47 9.09 -6.82 8.28
C PRO A 47 8.65 -5.40 7.95
N ALA A 48 9.61 -4.48 7.90
CA ALA A 48 9.36 -3.14 7.42
C ALA A 48 8.91 -3.19 5.97
N TYR A 49 8.00 -2.31 5.59
CA TYR A 49 7.54 -2.27 4.22
C TYR A 49 8.67 -1.93 3.23
N LYS A 50 9.63 -1.11 3.66
CA LYS A 50 10.81 -0.87 2.84
C LYS A 50 11.61 -2.12 2.54
N ASP A 51 11.70 -3.04 3.49
CA ASP A 51 12.39 -4.30 3.28
C ASP A 51 11.59 -5.22 2.34
N VAL A 52 10.28 -5.20 2.46
CA VAL A 52 9.42 -5.95 1.54
C VAL A 52 9.62 -5.41 0.12
N ALA A 53 9.66 -4.08 -0.03
CA ALA A 53 9.84 -3.46 -1.34
C ALA A 53 11.21 -3.76 -1.95
N LYS A 54 12.23 -4.02 -1.12
CA LYS A 54 13.54 -4.41 -1.62
C LYS A 54 13.60 -5.85 -2.07
N LYS A 55 12.79 -6.71 -1.45
CA LYS A 55 12.82 -8.15 -1.74
C LYS A 55 11.94 -8.52 -2.92
N TYR A 56 10.83 -7.83 -3.11
CA TYR A 56 9.83 -8.18 -4.12
C TYR A 56 9.68 -7.07 -5.14
N THR A 57 9.11 -7.43 -6.29
CA THR A 57 8.87 -6.47 -7.38
C THR A 57 7.41 -6.53 -7.79
N ALA A 58 7.02 -5.71 -8.76
CA ALA A 58 5.66 -5.69 -9.26
C ALA A 58 5.22 -7.06 -9.79
N LYS A 59 6.15 -7.92 -10.19
CA LYS A 59 5.83 -9.27 -10.63
C LYS A 59 5.21 -10.11 -9.51
N ASP A 60 5.51 -9.76 -8.27
CA ASP A 60 5.04 -10.52 -7.12
C ASP A 60 3.72 -10.01 -6.57
N GLU A 61 3.13 -9.01 -7.20
CA GLU A 61 1.95 -8.34 -6.65
C GLU A 61 0.81 -9.30 -6.34
N ALA A 62 0.46 -10.17 -7.28
CA ALA A 62 -0.66 -11.08 -7.08
C ALA A 62 -0.37 -12.08 -5.96
N ALA A 63 0.84 -12.60 -5.89
CA ALA A 63 1.22 -13.53 -4.84
C ALA A 63 1.23 -12.87 -3.48
N LEU A 64 1.72 -11.63 -3.39
CA LEU A 64 1.74 -10.90 -2.13
C LEU A 64 0.33 -10.55 -1.68
N ALA A 65 -0.55 -10.17 -2.60
CA ALA A 65 -1.93 -9.89 -2.28
C ALA A 65 -2.63 -11.13 -1.69
N GLU A 66 -2.36 -12.29 -2.26
CA GLU A 66 -2.91 -13.54 -1.74
C GLU A 66 -2.38 -13.82 -0.33
N LYS A 67 -1.11 -13.54 -0.09
CA LYS A 67 -0.53 -13.74 1.24
C LYS A 67 -1.15 -12.83 2.28
N ILE A 68 -1.54 -11.62 1.92
CA ILE A 68 -2.25 -10.74 2.83
C ILE A 68 -3.57 -11.37 3.26
N ILE A 69 -4.31 -11.89 2.30
CA ILE A 69 -5.65 -12.43 2.58
C ILE A 69 -5.57 -13.75 3.34
N LYS A 70 -4.69 -14.63 2.90
CA LYS A 70 -4.61 -15.99 3.44
C LYS A 70 -3.60 -16.17 4.55
N GLY A 71 -2.73 -15.18 4.74
CA GLY A 71 -1.64 -15.30 5.71
C GLY A 71 -0.46 -16.05 5.13
N THR A 72 0.62 -16.10 5.90
CA THR A 72 1.84 -16.75 5.44
C THR A 72 2.62 -17.25 6.64
N LYS A 73 3.44 -18.28 6.41
CA LYS A 73 4.35 -18.81 7.42
C LYS A 73 5.74 -18.91 6.81
N GLY A 74 6.73 -18.55 7.60
CA GLY A 74 8.12 -18.77 7.21
C GLY A 74 8.68 -17.83 6.16
N ALA A 75 7.90 -16.90 5.67
CA ALA A 75 8.38 -16.01 4.62
C ALA A 75 9.47 -15.05 5.14
N TRP A 76 9.35 -14.64 6.38
CA TRP A 76 10.25 -13.67 7.00
C TRP A 76 10.71 -14.14 8.39
N GLY A 77 10.72 -15.44 8.62
CA GLY A 77 11.14 -16.00 9.88
C GLY A 77 10.05 -16.83 10.51
N PRO A 78 10.19 -17.15 11.80
CA PRO A 78 9.28 -18.11 12.44
C PRO A 78 7.91 -17.56 12.79
N VAL A 79 7.74 -16.23 12.83
CA VAL A 79 6.46 -15.64 13.21
C VAL A 79 5.55 -15.63 12.00
N PRO A 80 4.38 -16.28 12.05
CA PRO A 80 3.48 -16.27 10.90
C PRO A 80 2.71 -14.97 10.83
N MET A 81 2.35 -14.58 9.61
CA MET A 81 1.41 -13.50 9.40
C MET A 81 0.02 -14.10 9.35
N PRO A 82 -0.90 -13.68 10.23
CA PRO A 82 -2.24 -14.27 10.22
C PRO A 82 -3.03 -13.82 8.98
N PRO A 83 -4.04 -14.57 8.59
CA PRO A 83 -4.87 -14.17 7.46
C PRO A 83 -5.69 -12.93 7.77
N ASN A 84 -6.03 -12.19 6.73
CA ASN A 84 -6.85 -10.98 6.83
C ASN A 84 -8.09 -11.13 5.96
N PRO A 85 -9.08 -11.90 6.41
CA PRO A 85 -10.24 -12.22 5.56
C PRO A 85 -11.13 -11.02 5.27
N SER A 86 -10.99 -9.92 6.02
CA SER A 86 -11.75 -8.71 5.77
C SER A 86 -11.17 -7.86 4.66
N VAL A 87 -9.98 -8.22 4.15
CA VAL A 87 -9.36 -7.50 3.04
C VAL A 87 -9.81 -8.14 1.73
N THR A 88 -10.40 -7.33 0.84
CA THR A 88 -10.81 -7.84 -0.46
C THR A 88 -9.62 -7.96 -1.40
N PRO A 89 -9.73 -8.72 -2.50
CA PRO A 89 -8.62 -8.79 -3.45
C PRO A 89 -8.21 -7.45 -4.02
N GLU A 90 -9.16 -6.55 -4.28
CA GLU A 90 -8.84 -5.21 -4.76
C GLU A 90 -8.08 -4.41 -3.70
N GLU A 91 -8.51 -4.51 -2.45
CA GLU A 91 -7.82 -3.84 -1.36
C GLU A 91 -6.42 -4.39 -1.17
N ALA A 92 -6.27 -5.71 -1.25
CA ALA A 92 -4.96 -6.33 -1.12
C ALA A 92 -4.01 -5.88 -2.22
N SER A 93 -4.49 -5.81 -3.44
CA SER A 93 -3.68 -5.33 -4.56
C SER A 93 -3.25 -3.88 -4.35
N LYS A 94 -4.16 -3.04 -3.89
CA LYS A 94 -3.86 -1.64 -3.60
C LYS A 94 -2.80 -1.53 -2.51
N LEU A 95 -2.92 -2.32 -1.45
CA LEU A 95 -1.94 -2.35 -0.37
C LEU A 95 -0.56 -2.78 -0.87
N VAL A 96 -0.50 -3.83 -1.69
CA VAL A 96 0.77 -4.32 -2.20
C VAL A 96 1.45 -3.28 -3.07
N LYS A 97 0.72 -2.60 -3.95
CA LYS A 97 1.29 -1.55 -4.77
C LYS A 97 1.91 -0.46 -3.91
N TRP A 98 1.21 -0.06 -2.87
CA TRP A 98 1.71 0.95 -1.96
C TRP A 98 2.95 0.46 -1.20
N ILE A 99 2.91 -0.78 -0.70
CA ILE A 99 4.04 -1.37 0.01
C ILE A 99 5.26 -1.42 -0.89
N LEU A 100 5.11 -1.87 -2.12
CA LEU A 100 6.24 -1.98 -3.04
C LEU A 100 6.79 -0.62 -3.47
N SER A 101 6.05 0.46 -3.24
CA SER A 101 6.53 1.80 -3.52
C SER A 101 7.39 2.39 -2.40
N GLN A 102 7.56 1.68 -1.30
CA GLN A 102 8.24 2.19 -0.10
C GLN A 102 9.77 1.99 -0.11
N LYS A 103 10.38 1.93 -1.23
CA LYS A 103 11.81 1.69 -1.35
C LYS A 103 12.68 2.74 -0.69
#